data_8595281b1606e363e9697877b0819392
#
_entry.id   8595281b1606e363e9697877b0819392
#
_cell.length_a   1.000
_cell.length_b   1.000
_cell.length_c   1.000
_cell.angle_alpha   90.00
_cell.angle_beta   90.00
_cell.angle_gamma   90.00
#
_symmetry.space_group_name_H-M   'P 1'
#
loop_
_entity.id
_entity.type
_entity.pdbx_description
1 polymer ?
#
loop_
_entity_poly.entity_id
_entity_poly.type
_entity_poly.pdbx_seq_one_letter_code
_entity_poly.pdbx_strand_id
1 'polypeptide(L)'
;MLLPDTFRPMNRKSDKHLVVGLDIGTSKVVAVVGEYLPGEPVEVIGLGSHISRGMKKGAVVDIESTVHSIQRAVEEAELMAGCDIRSVYASISGSHLETRNSHGTAAIRDREVTPGDLEQVLEAASAVAIPADRKVLYKEPQEYRIDGQDGIRHPVGMSGVRLEAGVHLVTGAASAVQNTTKCIQRCGLSPARRPSSWRS
;
A
#
# COMPACT_ATOMS: atom_id res chain seq x y z
N MET A 1 -3.05 -46.35 33.70
CA MET A 1 -2.17 -46.07 32.56
C MET A 1 -3.02 -45.38 31.51
N LEU A 2 -3.11 -44.03 31.61
CA LEU A 2 -3.92 -43.17 30.73
C LEU A 2 -3.03 -42.63 29.62
N LEU A 3 -3.37 -42.93 28.38
CA LEU A 3 -2.74 -42.38 27.19
C LEU A 3 -3.09 -40.86 27.07
N PRO A 4 -2.15 -39.99 26.78
CA PRO A 4 -2.47 -38.59 26.56
C PRO A 4 -3.15 -38.40 25.19
N ASP A 5 -4.23 -37.65 25.28
CA ASP A 5 -5.21 -37.34 24.25
C ASP A 5 -4.65 -36.49 23.11
N THR A 6 -4.91 -36.99 21.93
CA THR A 6 -5.28 -36.26 20.73
C THR A 6 -4.43 -35.08 20.25
N PHE A 7 -3.57 -35.42 19.31
CA PHE A 7 -3.18 -34.55 18.19
C PHE A 7 -4.46 -34.19 17.42
N ARG A 8 -5.08 -33.04 17.73
CA ARG A 8 -6.07 -32.42 16.84
C ARG A 8 -5.28 -31.93 15.61
N PRO A 9 -5.59 -32.39 14.40
CA PRO A 9 -5.02 -31.76 13.22
C PRO A 9 -5.54 -30.32 13.17
N MET A 10 -4.65 -29.35 13.33
CA MET A 10 -4.96 -27.95 13.04
C MET A 10 -5.49 -27.89 11.60
N ASN A 11 -6.71 -27.44 11.47
CA ASN A 11 -7.35 -27.25 10.17
C ASN A 11 -6.64 -26.07 9.47
N ARG A 12 -5.54 -26.35 8.79
CA ARG A 12 -4.68 -25.36 8.09
C ARG A 12 -5.40 -24.54 7.02
N LYS A 13 -6.65 -24.89 6.70
CA LYS A 13 -7.45 -24.17 5.70
C LYS A 13 -8.13 -22.89 6.22
N SER A 14 -8.19 -22.66 7.54
CA SER A 14 -8.91 -21.51 8.12
C SER A 14 -8.06 -20.25 8.32
N ASP A 15 -6.73 -20.35 8.24
CA ASP A 15 -5.83 -19.23 8.56
C ASP A 15 -5.12 -18.63 7.33
N LYS A 16 -5.45 -19.09 6.13
CA LYS A 16 -4.88 -18.58 4.88
C LYS A 16 -5.54 -17.27 4.49
N HIS A 17 -4.71 -16.27 4.23
CA HIS A 17 -5.13 -14.95 3.78
C HIS A 17 -4.87 -14.79 2.29
N LEU A 18 -5.85 -14.18 1.60
CA LEU A 18 -5.68 -13.81 0.20
C LEU A 18 -5.22 -12.36 0.08
N VAL A 19 -4.30 -12.13 -0.83
CA VAL A 19 -3.85 -10.81 -1.26
C VAL A 19 -3.92 -10.72 -2.78
N VAL A 20 -4.50 -9.64 -3.30
CA VAL A 20 -4.64 -9.46 -4.74
C VAL A 20 -3.98 -8.16 -5.16
N GLY A 21 -2.99 -8.26 -6.04
CA GLY A 21 -2.37 -7.13 -6.73
C GLY A 21 -3.04 -6.90 -8.09
N LEU A 22 -3.38 -5.65 -8.39
CA LEU A 22 -3.94 -5.23 -9.67
C LEU A 22 -3.06 -4.15 -10.28
N ASP A 23 -2.38 -4.47 -11.36
CA ASP A 23 -1.60 -3.50 -12.14
C ASP A 23 -2.38 -3.05 -13.37
N ILE A 24 -2.76 -1.76 -13.40
CA ILE A 24 -3.50 -1.15 -14.49
C ILE A 24 -2.52 -0.35 -15.36
N GLY A 25 -1.79 -1.06 -16.20
CA GLY A 25 -0.78 -0.48 -17.07
C GLY A 25 -1.35 0.05 -18.38
N THR A 26 -0.52 0.79 -19.15
CA THR A 26 -0.90 1.32 -20.48
C THR A 26 -0.97 0.22 -21.55
N SER A 27 -0.16 -0.83 -21.43
CA SER A 27 -0.10 -1.92 -22.41
C SER A 27 -0.95 -3.11 -22.01
N LYS A 28 -0.99 -3.43 -20.72
CA LYS A 28 -1.73 -4.57 -20.18
C LYS A 28 -2.25 -4.26 -18.78
N VAL A 29 -3.33 -4.93 -18.40
CA VAL A 29 -3.81 -5.05 -17.03
C VAL A 29 -3.44 -6.43 -16.53
N VAL A 30 -2.92 -6.52 -15.31
CA VAL A 30 -2.52 -7.79 -14.68
C VAL A 30 -3.13 -7.88 -13.29
N ALA A 31 -3.78 -9.00 -13.00
CA ALA A 31 -4.24 -9.35 -11.67
C ALA A 31 -3.45 -10.56 -11.15
N VAL A 32 -2.91 -10.46 -9.95
CA VAL A 32 -2.14 -11.54 -9.29
C VAL A 32 -2.80 -11.87 -7.99
N VAL A 33 -3.16 -13.13 -7.78
CA VAL A 33 -3.71 -13.65 -6.53
C VAL A 33 -2.63 -14.39 -5.78
N GLY A 34 -2.34 -13.93 -4.58
CA GLY A 34 -1.42 -14.59 -3.66
C GLY A 34 -2.15 -15.10 -2.43
N GLU A 35 -1.68 -16.22 -1.89
CA GLU A 35 -2.13 -16.80 -0.64
C GLU A 35 -0.96 -16.81 0.34
N TYR A 36 -1.19 -16.50 1.62
CA TYR A 36 -0.16 -16.55 2.63
C TYR A 36 -0.69 -16.90 4.02
N LEU A 37 0.18 -17.48 4.83
CA LEU A 37 0.02 -17.61 6.27
C LEU A 37 0.85 -16.53 6.97
N PRO A 38 0.42 -15.98 8.12
CA PRO A 38 1.21 -15.02 8.86
C PRO A 38 2.63 -15.54 9.15
N GLY A 39 3.65 -14.81 8.68
CA GLY A 39 5.06 -15.18 8.83
C GLY A 39 5.62 -16.08 7.72
N GLU A 40 4.82 -16.51 6.75
CA GLU A 40 5.26 -17.29 5.60
C GLU A 40 5.32 -16.44 4.32
N PRO A 41 6.11 -16.85 3.32
CA PRO A 41 6.13 -16.21 2.01
C PRO A 41 4.77 -16.29 1.32
N VAL A 42 4.47 -15.29 0.48
CA VAL A 42 3.27 -15.29 -0.38
C VAL A 42 3.45 -16.30 -1.51
N GLU A 43 2.51 -17.22 -1.66
CA GLU A 43 2.42 -18.15 -2.77
C GLU A 43 1.46 -17.59 -3.82
N VAL A 44 1.88 -17.48 -5.08
CA VAL A 44 1.02 -17.04 -6.18
C VAL A 44 0.16 -18.22 -6.63
N ILE A 45 -1.15 -18.08 -6.49
CA ILE A 45 -2.14 -19.13 -6.84
C ILE A 45 -2.99 -18.77 -8.05
N GLY A 46 -2.98 -17.52 -8.52
CA GLY A 46 -3.72 -17.09 -9.69
C GLY A 46 -3.07 -15.90 -10.37
N LEU A 47 -3.16 -15.89 -11.68
CA LEU A 47 -2.67 -14.82 -12.55
C LEU A 47 -3.66 -14.62 -13.69
N GLY A 48 -4.05 -13.37 -13.92
CA GLY A 48 -4.83 -12.99 -15.10
C GLY A 48 -4.19 -11.78 -15.79
N SER A 49 -4.22 -11.75 -17.11
CA SER A 49 -3.62 -10.69 -17.90
C SER A 49 -4.47 -10.39 -19.14
N HIS A 50 -4.76 -9.10 -19.35
CA HIS A 50 -5.51 -8.66 -20.53
C HIS A 50 -4.87 -7.41 -21.15
N ILE A 51 -4.99 -7.28 -22.47
CA ILE A 51 -4.54 -6.08 -23.18
C ILE A 51 -5.28 -4.86 -22.64
N SER A 52 -4.51 -3.84 -22.23
CA SER A 52 -5.09 -2.61 -21.71
C SER A 52 -5.67 -1.77 -22.84
N ARG A 53 -6.92 -1.37 -22.68
CA ARG A 53 -7.59 -0.39 -23.53
C ARG A 53 -8.12 0.73 -22.63
N GLY A 54 -8.18 1.97 -23.17
CA GLY A 54 -8.65 3.12 -22.39
C GLY A 54 -7.60 3.77 -21.48
N MET A 55 -6.33 3.35 -21.54
CA MET A 55 -5.21 3.96 -20.81
C MET A 55 -4.24 4.67 -21.76
N LYS A 56 -3.72 5.84 -21.34
CA LYS A 56 -2.66 6.56 -22.06
C LYS A 56 -1.70 7.21 -21.07
N LYS A 57 -0.41 6.87 -21.18
CA LYS A 57 0.65 7.40 -20.28
C LYS A 57 0.33 7.24 -18.78
N GLY A 58 -0.27 6.11 -18.40
CA GLY A 58 -0.64 5.82 -17.02
C GLY A 58 -1.93 6.51 -16.52
N ALA A 59 -2.66 7.22 -17.38
CA ALA A 59 -3.93 7.84 -17.03
C ALA A 59 -5.10 7.20 -17.82
N VAL A 60 -6.27 7.09 -17.15
CA VAL A 60 -7.51 6.63 -17.77
C VAL A 60 -8.03 7.70 -18.70
N VAL A 61 -8.18 7.39 -19.99
CA VAL A 61 -8.77 8.24 -21.03
C VAL A 61 -10.13 7.73 -21.50
N ASP A 62 -10.44 6.45 -21.27
CA ASP A 62 -11.74 5.82 -21.52
C ASP A 62 -12.05 4.85 -20.37
N ILE A 63 -13.07 5.19 -19.59
CA ILE A 63 -13.47 4.42 -18.41
C ILE A 63 -14.03 3.06 -18.80
N GLU A 64 -14.92 2.99 -19.80
CA GLU A 64 -15.59 1.74 -20.19
C GLU A 64 -14.57 0.71 -20.71
N SER A 65 -13.69 1.11 -21.60
CA SER A 65 -12.63 0.24 -22.11
C SER A 65 -11.68 -0.23 -21.00
N THR A 66 -11.36 0.66 -20.03
CA THR A 66 -10.50 0.31 -18.87
C THR A 66 -11.21 -0.68 -17.96
N VAL A 67 -12.49 -0.46 -17.64
CA VAL A 67 -13.31 -1.39 -16.83
C VAL A 67 -13.34 -2.78 -17.47
N HIS A 68 -13.60 -2.85 -18.78
CA HIS A 68 -13.62 -4.13 -19.51
C HIS A 68 -12.25 -4.85 -19.41
N SER A 69 -11.16 -4.12 -19.58
CA SER A 69 -9.80 -4.70 -19.47
C SER A 69 -9.51 -5.24 -18.07
N ILE A 70 -9.94 -4.52 -17.02
CA ILE A 70 -9.80 -4.96 -15.62
C ILE A 70 -10.63 -6.22 -15.37
N GLN A 71 -11.91 -6.24 -15.78
CA GLN A 71 -12.79 -7.38 -15.60
C GLN A 71 -12.19 -8.66 -16.20
N ARG A 72 -11.68 -8.58 -17.43
CA ARG A 72 -11.06 -9.73 -18.09
C ARG A 72 -9.84 -10.28 -17.37
N ALA A 73 -8.96 -9.40 -16.89
CA ALA A 73 -7.79 -9.82 -16.12
C ALA A 73 -8.18 -10.44 -14.76
N VAL A 74 -9.20 -9.88 -14.11
CA VAL A 74 -9.69 -10.39 -12.82
C VAL A 74 -10.38 -11.73 -12.99
N GLU A 75 -11.28 -11.88 -13.99
CA GLU A 75 -11.96 -13.14 -14.29
C GLU A 75 -10.97 -14.29 -14.55
N GLU A 76 -9.90 -14.03 -15.30
CA GLU A 76 -8.85 -15.03 -15.56
C GLU A 76 -8.10 -15.42 -14.28
N ALA A 77 -7.77 -14.44 -13.43
CA ALA A 77 -7.11 -14.69 -12.15
C ALA A 77 -8.00 -15.48 -11.17
N GLU A 78 -9.32 -15.18 -11.12
CA GLU A 78 -10.30 -15.89 -10.31
C GLU A 78 -10.45 -17.35 -10.74
N LEU A 79 -10.53 -17.60 -12.06
CA LEU A 79 -10.60 -18.94 -12.63
C LEU A 79 -9.37 -19.78 -12.26
N MET A 80 -8.16 -19.19 -12.32
CA MET A 80 -6.93 -19.88 -11.96
C MET A 80 -6.82 -20.14 -10.47
N ALA A 81 -7.17 -19.14 -9.64
CA ALA A 81 -7.06 -19.22 -8.17
C ALA A 81 -8.21 -20.02 -7.53
N GLY A 82 -9.33 -20.20 -8.22
CA GLY A 82 -10.54 -20.86 -7.68
C GLY A 82 -11.20 -20.06 -6.56
N CYS A 83 -11.13 -18.72 -6.60
CA CYS A 83 -11.69 -17.84 -5.58
C CYS A 83 -12.33 -16.59 -6.20
N ASP A 84 -13.22 -15.92 -5.45
CA ASP A 84 -13.77 -14.61 -5.82
C ASP A 84 -12.89 -13.49 -5.31
N ILE A 85 -12.57 -12.52 -6.16
CA ILE A 85 -11.80 -11.32 -5.81
C ILE A 85 -12.75 -10.18 -5.46
N ARG A 86 -12.64 -9.65 -4.25
CA ARG A 86 -13.48 -8.52 -3.78
C ARG A 86 -12.69 -7.26 -3.47
N SER A 87 -11.41 -7.41 -3.13
CA SER A 87 -10.54 -6.29 -2.77
C SER A 87 -9.17 -6.44 -3.40
N VAL A 88 -8.59 -5.33 -3.86
CA VAL A 88 -7.34 -5.33 -4.62
C VAL A 88 -6.42 -4.21 -4.15
N TYR A 89 -5.12 -4.48 -4.13
CA TYR A 89 -4.07 -3.47 -4.05
C TYR A 89 -3.74 -3.04 -5.47
N ALA A 90 -4.20 -1.85 -5.86
CA ALA A 90 -3.98 -1.35 -7.21
C ALA A 90 -2.73 -0.49 -7.29
N SER A 91 -1.93 -0.72 -8.33
CA SER A 91 -0.83 0.17 -8.69
C SER A 91 -1.35 1.45 -9.35
N ILE A 92 -0.64 2.54 -9.16
CA ILE A 92 -0.83 3.79 -9.89
C ILE A 92 0.52 4.18 -10.47
N SER A 93 0.57 4.39 -11.77
CA SER A 93 1.78 4.78 -12.50
C SER A 93 1.46 5.92 -13.48
N GLY A 94 2.49 6.64 -13.90
CA GLY A 94 2.37 7.66 -14.93
C GLY A 94 3.06 8.99 -14.59
N SER A 95 3.15 9.86 -15.58
CA SER A 95 3.82 11.18 -15.48
C SER A 95 3.10 12.17 -14.55
N HIS A 96 1.90 11.83 -14.07
CA HIS A 96 1.14 12.63 -13.11
C HIS A 96 1.56 12.39 -11.65
N LEU A 97 2.44 11.41 -11.40
CA LEU A 97 3.04 11.19 -10.10
C LEU A 97 4.19 12.16 -9.87
N GLU A 98 4.26 12.72 -8.68
CA GLU A 98 5.37 13.56 -8.22
C GLU A 98 5.80 13.11 -6.84
N THR A 99 7.09 13.22 -6.59
CA THR A 99 7.68 12.91 -5.29
C THR A 99 8.32 14.15 -4.69
N ARG A 100 8.28 14.23 -3.36
CA ARG A 100 8.90 15.32 -2.61
C ARG A 100 9.41 14.80 -1.28
N ASN A 101 10.60 15.21 -0.90
CA ASN A 101 11.10 15.05 0.47
C ASN A 101 10.70 16.24 1.32
N SER A 102 10.29 15.99 2.53
CA SER A 102 9.94 16.99 3.52
C SER A 102 10.57 16.64 4.85
N HIS A 103 10.78 17.65 5.68
CA HIS A 103 11.35 17.50 7.01
C HIS A 103 10.43 18.13 8.04
N GLY A 104 10.35 17.51 9.21
CA GLY A 104 9.64 18.01 10.37
C GLY A 104 10.53 17.97 11.59
N THR A 105 10.20 18.80 12.58
CA THR A 105 10.90 18.88 13.85
C THR A 105 9.87 18.91 14.98
N ALA A 106 10.15 18.17 16.06
CA ALA A 106 9.38 18.18 17.29
C ALA A 106 10.31 18.27 18.51
N ALA A 107 9.84 18.93 19.56
CA ALA A 107 10.53 18.92 20.84
C ALA A 107 10.22 17.64 21.60
N ILE A 108 11.24 17.03 22.21
CA ILE A 108 11.11 15.86 23.09
C ILE A 108 10.82 16.37 24.50
N ARG A 109 9.63 16.06 25.04
CA ARG A 109 9.17 16.66 26.32
C ARG A 109 9.89 16.11 27.55
N ASP A 110 10.05 14.79 27.62
CA ASP A 110 10.57 14.11 28.81
C ASP A 110 12.04 13.66 28.65
N ARG A 111 12.78 14.29 27.73
CA ARG A 111 14.16 13.94 27.37
C ARG A 111 14.36 12.50 26.86
N GLU A 112 13.28 11.80 26.61
CA GLU A 112 13.26 10.48 26.00
C GLU A 112 12.14 10.44 24.95
N VAL A 113 12.47 9.98 23.74
CA VAL A 113 11.53 9.94 22.62
C VAL A 113 10.41 8.95 22.91
N THR A 114 9.20 9.43 22.94
CA THR A 114 7.97 8.64 23.09
C THR A 114 7.33 8.33 21.72
N PRO A 115 6.42 7.35 21.63
CA PRO A 115 5.61 7.15 20.44
C PRO A 115 4.81 8.41 20.02
N GLY A 116 4.37 9.23 20.99
CA GLY A 116 3.67 10.48 20.73
C GLY A 116 4.57 11.56 20.10
N ASP A 117 5.85 11.65 20.48
CA ASP A 117 6.81 12.55 19.85
C ASP A 117 7.10 12.10 18.40
N LEU A 118 7.14 10.78 18.17
CA LEU A 118 7.31 10.22 16.84
C LEU A 118 6.11 10.57 15.94
N GLU A 119 4.90 10.43 16.43
CA GLU A 119 3.69 10.80 15.68
C GLU A 119 3.69 12.31 15.37
N GLN A 120 4.01 13.14 16.35
CA GLN A 120 4.08 14.60 16.20
C GLN A 120 5.11 15.04 15.15
N VAL A 121 6.31 14.47 15.14
CA VAL A 121 7.35 14.83 14.16
C VAL A 121 6.99 14.39 12.76
N LEU A 122 6.34 13.22 12.61
CA LEU A 122 5.86 12.73 11.31
C LEU A 122 4.69 13.57 10.79
N GLU A 123 3.83 14.04 11.66
CA GLU A 123 2.75 14.96 11.31
C GLU A 123 3.34 16.30 10.84
N ALA A 124 4.28 16.87 11.59
CA ALA A 124 4.99 18.09 11.21
C ALA A 124 5.71 17.95 9.86
N ALA A 125 6.42 16.83 9.63
CA ALA A 125 7.09 16.54 8.37
C ALA A 125 6.10 16.36 7.21
N SER A 126 4.85 15.95 7.49
CA SER A 126 3.79 15.75 6.50
C SER A 126 2.94 17.00 6.24
N ALA A 127 3.09 18.05 7.05
CA ALA A 127 2.33 19.30 6.94
C ALA A 127 2.86 20.21 5.79
N VAL A 128 2.93 19.63 4.59
CA VAL A 128 3.37 20.33 3.36
C VAL A 128 2.17 20.83 2.61
N ALA A 129 2.24 22.05 2.09
CA ALA A 129 1.22 22.58 1.18
C ALA A 129 1.17 21.72 -0.10
N ILE A 130 0.08 20.97 -0.26
CA ILE A 130 -0.18 20.16 -1.44
C ILE A 130 -1.24 20.88 -2.27
N PRO A 131 -1.01 21.10 -3.58
CA PRO A 131 -1.99 21.70 -4.46
C PRO A 131 -3.33 20.98 -4.40
N ALA A 132 -4.44 21.71 -4.52
CA ALA A 132 -5.80 21.17 -4.39
C ALA A 132 -6.17 20.13 -5.46
N ASP A 133 -5.48 20.16 -6.60
CA ASP A 133 -5.61 19.21 -7.71
C ASP A 133 -4.77 17.94 -7.52
N ARG A 134 -4.05 17.79 -6.39
CA ARG A 134 -3.21 16.66 -6.07
C ARG A 134 -3.68 15.92 -4.82
N LYS A 135 -3.39 14.63 -4.76
CA LYS A 135 -3.69 13.76 -3.62
C LYS A 135 -2.42 13.07 -3.16
N VAL A 136 -2.20 13.02 -1.84
CA VAL A 136 -1.14 12.20 -1.26
C VAL A 136 -1.53 10.74 -1.40
N LEU A 137 -0.66 9.97 -2.02
CA LEU A 137 -0.81 8.54 -2.24
C LEU A 137 -0.02 7.74 -1.20
N TYR A 138 1.16 8.24 -0.86
CA TYR A 138 2.07 7.53 0.03
C TYR A 138 2.94 8.51 0.82
N LYS A 139 3.26 8.12 2.06
CA LYS A 139 4.17 8.81 2.95
C LYS A 139 5.10 7.76 3.55
N GLU A 140 6.39 7.95 3.40
CA GLU A 140 7.41 7.05 3.95
C GLU A 140 8.40 7.82 4.79
N PRO A 141 8.50 7.54 6.10
CA PRO A 141 9.62 8.01 6.91
C PRO A 141 10.93 7.46 6.36
N GLN A 142 11.94 8.32 6.20
CA GLN A 142 13.24 7.94 5.65
C GLN A 142 14.28 7.78 6.75
N GLU A 143 14.49 8.83 7.53
CA GLU A 143 15.47 8.88 8.60
C GLU A 143 14.98 9.76 9.75
N TYR A 144 15.53 9.51 10.91
CA TYR A 144 15.34 10.36 12.07
C TYR A 144 16.68 10.91 12.53
N ARG A 145 16.62 12.10 13.18
CA ARG A 145 17.75 12.75 13.82
C ARG A 145 17.36 13.15 15.24
N ILE A 146 18.29 13.00 16.18
CA ILE A 146 18.10 13.48 17.55
C ILE A 146 19.30 14.38 17.88
N ASP A 147 19.03 15.64 18.23
CA ASP A 147 20.02 16.64 18.56
C ASP A 147 21.17 16.79 17.54
N GLY A 148 20.86 16.56 16.25
CA GLY A 148 21.80 16.60 15.13
C GLY A 148 22.51 15.29 14.82
N GLN A 149 22.26 14.22 15.57
CA GLN A 149 22.77 12.88 15.26
C GLN A 149 21.91 12.21 14.17
N ASP A 150 22.53 11.89 13.05
CA ASP A 150 21.91 11.24 11.87
C ASP A 150 21.80 9.73 12.00
N GLY A 151 21.09 9.12 11.03
CA GLY A 151 21.10 7.67 10.79
C GLY A 151 20.28 6.86 11.79
N ILE A 152 19.42 7.51 12.57
CA ILE A 152 18.56 6.85 13.54
C ILE A 152 17.37 6.22 12.81
N ARG A 153 17.16 4.92 12.98
CA ARG A 153 16.04 4.17 12.41
C ARG A 153 14.89 3.96 13.39
N HIS A 154 15.21 3.77 14.66
CA HIS A 154 14.26 3.50 15.74
C HIS A 154 14.48 4.51 16.87
N PRO A 155 13.84 5.70 16.79
CA PRO A 155 14.10 6.79 17.74
C PRO A 155 13.45 6.58 19.11
N VAL A 156 12.36 5.79 19.21
CA VAL A 156 11.62 5.60 20.47
C VAL A 156 12.51 4.98 21.55
N GLY A 157 12.53 5.60 22.75
CA GLY A 157 13.39 5.22 23.88
C GLY A 157 14.78 5.89 23.86
N MET A 158 15.15 6.62 22.82
CA MET A 158 16.41 7.37 22.79
C MET A 158 16.28 8.70 23.54
N SER A 159 17.35 9.10 24.21
CA SER A 159 17.41 10.39 24.93
C SER A 159 17.75 11.53 24.00
N GLY A 160 17.13 12.70 24.24
CA GLY A 160 17.40 13.92 23.49
C GLY A 160 16.43 15.05 23.82
N VAL A 161 16.58 16.17 23.13
CA VAL A 161 15.75 17.38 23.31
C VAL A 161 14.94 17.69 22.05
N ARG A 162 15.50 17.37 20.87
CA ARG A 162 14.92 17.68 19.56
C ARG A 162 14.91 16.44 18.66
N LEU A 163 13.74 16.06 18.20
CA LEU A 163 13.55 15.00 17.21
C LEU A 163 13.25 15.63 15.85
N GLU A 164 13.96 15.20 14.82
CA GLU A 164 13.72 15.55 13.43
C GLU A 164 13.40 14.29 12.63
N ALA A 165 12.50 14.41 11.65
CA ALA A 165 12.17 13.32 10.73
C ALA A 165 12.18 13.81 9.27
N GLY A 166 12.79 13.03 8.39
CA GLY A 166 12.66 13.15 6.95
C GLY A 166 11.52 12.23 6.46
N VAL A 167 10.64 12.75 5.61
CA VAL A 167 9.51 11.99 5.02
C VAL A 167 9.52 12.13 3.51
N HIS A 168 9.46 11.00 2.81
CA HIS A 168 9.22 10.95 1.37
C HIS A 168 7.73 10.92 1.08
N LEU A 169 7.26 11.90 0.33
CA LEU A 169 5.85 12.04 -0.06
C LEU A 169 5.69 11.71 -1.53
N VAL A 170 4.74 10.84 -1.85
CA VAL A 170 4.31 10.58 -3.23
C VAL A 170 2.91 11.15 -3.42
N THR A 171 2.75 11.99 -4.42
CA THR A 171 1.48 12.60 -4.79
C THR A 171 1.11 12.27 -6.23
N GLY A 172 -0.19 12.25 -6.52
CA GLY A 172 -0.71 12.06 -7.87
C GLY A 172 -1.82 13.06 -8.18
N ALA A 173 -2.08 13.32 -9.46
CA ALA A 173 -3.22 14.14 -9.86
C ALA A 173 -4.52 13.54 -9.32
N ALA A 174 -5.31 14.33 -8.60
CA ALA A 174 -6.52 13.86 -7.94
C ALA A 174 -7.52 13.23 -8.92
N SER A 175 -7.67 13.82 -10.12
CA SER A 175 -8.54 13.31 -11.19
C SER A 175 -8.08 11.95 -11.72
N ALA A 176 -6.76 11.73 -11.91
CA ALA A 176 -6.22 10.45 -12.37
C ALA A 176 -6.47 9.35 -11.34
N VAL A 177 -6.18 9.61 -10.07
CA VAL A 177 -6.45 8.69 -8.95
C VAL A 177 -7.94 8.36 -8.86
N GLN A 178 -8.80 9.37 -8.98
CA GLN A 178 -10.24 9.20 -8.91
C GLN A 178 -10.79 8.36 -10.07
N ASN A 179 -10.31 8.57 -11.30
CA ASN A 179 -10.74 7.81 -12.46
C ASN A 179 -10.31 6.34 -12.35
N THR A 180 -9.08 6.07 -11.93
CA THR A 180 -8.61 4.70 -11.67
C THR A 180 -9.47 4.03 -10.58
N THR A 181 -9.73 4.74 -9.47
CA THR A 181 -10.60 4.22 -8.39
C THR A 181 -12.01 3.90 -8.90
N LYS A 182 -12.60 4.78 -9.73
CA LYS A 182 -13.91 4.53 -10.35
C LYS A 182 -13.92 3.28 -11.22
N CYS A 183 -12.88 3.07 -12.03
CA CYS A 183 -12.79 1.86 -12.86
C CYS A 183 -12.79 0.59 -12.00
N ILE A 184 -11.98 0.56 -10.92
CA ILE A 184 -11.91 -0.56 -9.98
C ILE A 184 -13.29 -0.80 -9.33
N GLN A 185 -13.93 0.24 -8.82
CA GLN A 185 -15.25 0.15 -8.16
C GLN A 185 -16.36 -0.32 -9.12
N ARG A 186 -16.31 0.08 -10.39
CA ARG A 186 -17.26 -0.38 -11.42
C ARG A 186 -17.10 -1.84 -11.80
N CYS A 187 -15.94 -2.45 -11.50
CA CYS A 187 -15.73 -3.88 -11.58
C CYS A 187 -16.27 -4.65 -10.34
N GLY A 188 -16.91 -3.97 -9.38
CA GLY A 188 -17.35 -4.57 -8.12
C GLY A 188 -16.24 -4.76 -7.09
N LEU A 189 -15.05 -4.20 -7.35
CA LEU A 189 -13.87 -4.34 -6.52
C LEU A 189 -13.70 -3.16 -5.57
N SER A 190 -13.14 -3.42 -4.40
CA SER A 190 -12.77 -2.39 -3.42
C SER A 190 -11.25 -2.18 -3.41
N PRO A 191 -10.76 -0.94 -3.59
CA PRO A 191 -9.33 -0.67 -3.39
C PRO A 191 -8.95 -0.89 -1.93
N ALA A 192 -8.04 -1.81 -1.68
CA ALA A 192 -7.51 -2.08 -0.36
C ALA A 192 -6.54 -0.97 0.08
N ARG A 193 -6.53 -0.65 1.37
CA ARG A 193 -5.51 0.22 1.96
C ARG A 193 -4.32 -0.63 2.37
N ARG A 194 -3.11 -0.15 2.13
CA ARG A 194 -1.89 -0.82 2.59
C ARG A 194 -1.94 -0.98 4.12
N PRO A 195 -1.78 -2.21 4.65
CA PRO A 195 -1.69 -2.42 6.08
C PRO A 195 -0.47 -1.69 6.66
N SER A 196 -0.59 -1.14 7.85
CA SER A 196 0.53 -0.51 8.57
C SER A 196 1.66 -1.50 8.89
N SER A 197 1.35 -2.80 8.92
CA SER A 197 2.29 -3.89 9.19
C SER A 197 3.25 -4.22 8.03
N TRP A 198 3.04 -3.66 6.83
CA TRP A 198 3.92 -3.85 5.66
C TRP A 198 5.08 -2.84 5.63
N ARG A 199 5.41 -2.26 6.77
CA ARG A 199 6.63 -1.48 6.94
C ARG A 199 7.78 -2.45 7.18
N SER A 200 8.68 -2.53 6.25
CA SER A 200 9.95 -3.25 6.38
C SER A 200 10.89 -2.55 7.34
#